data_f0c35698f986526d1f9336e57c388f80
#
_entry.id   f0c35698f986526d1f9336e57c388f80
#
_cell.length_a   1.000
_cell.length_b   1.000
_cell.length_c   1.000
_cell.angle_alpha   90.00
_cell.angle_beta   90.00
_cell.angle_gamma   90.00
#
_symmetry.space_group_name_H-M   'P 1'
#
loop_
_entity.id
_entity.type
_entity.pdbx_description
1 polymer ?
#
loop_
_entity_poly.entity_id
_entity_poly.type
_entity_poly.pdbx_seq_one_letter_code
_entity_poly.pdbx_strand_id
1 'polypeptide(L)'
;MNIPKKSINIGGEIFEVPDLSRLFGKGIWGVVIVVSLLWALSGFYIVDAAEQGVVRRLGSFSHISEPGIHWHIPFPFEVVDKPKVKQVKRAEIGFRTVDPGPPARYADRKNESLMLTGNLNIVDADMIVQYRILDPVKYLFNVRDLDNTVRLAAEAALRQVIGQREIDEALTTGKGLIQADTKDQLQAILDTYKSGITVIQVQLQDVHPPDAVIDAFKDVASAKEDQHKMVNQAQGYQNDVIPRTRGEAAKMVKEAEAWAFARTTKADGNAHKFINILRQYNKAKNVTRKRLFLETMEEILPGVQKYIIQSDKNGNLMNIMGAPGALSSGGGR
;
A
#
# COMPACT_ATOMS: atom_id res chain seq x y z
N MET A 1 68.37 -26.66 -48.31
CA MET A 1 67.03 -26.48 -48.94
C MET A 1 67.27 -25.85 -50.30
N ASN A 2 67.31 -26.66 -51.40
CA ASN A 2 67.65 -26.17 -52.74
C ASN A 2 66.42 -25.41 -53.31
N ILE A 3 66.51 -24.07 -53.41
CA ILE A 3 65.50 -23.26 -54.05
C ILE A 3 65.79 -23.31 -55.57
N PRO A 4 64.84 -23.74 -56.39
CA PRO A 4 64.99 -23.73 -57.84
C PRO A 4 65.04 -22.28 -58.34
N LYS A 5 66.07 -22.03 -59.21
CA LYS A 5 66.35 -20.68 -59.75
C LYS A 5 65.83 -20.64 -61.19
N LYS A 6 65.17 -19.56 -61.55
CA LYS A 6 64.77 -19.26 -62.95
C LYS A 6 65.65 -18.15 -63.50
N SER A 7 66.31 -18.45 -64.63
CA SER A 7 67.17 -17.49 -65.31
C SER A 7 66.31 -16.54 -66.17
N ILE A 8 66.43 -15.25 -65.96
CA ILE A 8 65.81 -14.16 -66.78
C ILE A 8 66.96 -13.43 -67.46
N ASN A 9 66.91 -13.41 -68.80
CA ASN A 9 67.87 -12.67 -69.60
C ASN A 9 67.36 -11.28 -69.88
N ILE A 10 67.97 -10.23 -69.29
CA ILE A 10 67.65 -8.85 -69.56
C ILE A 10 68.91 -8.13 -70.06
N GLY A 11 68.90 -7.82 -71.35
CA GLY A 11 70.00 -7.06 -71.98
C GLY A 11 71.36 -7.79 -72.13
N GLY A 12 71.39 -9.13 -72.22
CA GLY A 12 72.59 -9.91 -72.38
C GLY A 12 73.23 -10.50 -71.14
N GLU A 13 72.72 -10.11 -69.97
CA GLU A 13 73.13 -10.67 -68.68
C GLU A 13 72.08 -11.61 -68.10
N ILE A 14 72.53 -12.78 -67.61
CA ILE A 14 71.65 -13.81 -67.04
C ILE A 14 71.52 -13.59 -65.54
N PHE A 15 70.35 -13.07 -65.10
CA PHE A 15 70.01 -12.90 -63.66
C PHE A 15 69.28 -14.18 -63.22
N GLU A 16 69.89 -14.86 -62.22
CA GLU A 16 69.25 -15.96 -61.52
C GLU A 16 68.31 -15.44 -60.43
N VAL A 17 66.99 -15.47 -60.67
CA VAL A 17 65.95 -15.06 -59.70
C VAL A 17 65.39 -16.32 -59.08
N PRO A 18 65.19 -16.42 -57.75
CA PRO A 18 64.55 -17.57 -57.12
C PRO A 18 63.14 -17.78 -57.70
N ASP A 19 62.88 -19.00 -58.18
CA ASP A 19 61.59 -19.35 -58.74
C ASP A 19 60.52 -19.51 -57.69
N LEU A 20 59.91 -18.37 -57.34
CA LEU A 20 58.80 -18.28 -56.36
C LEU A 20 57.54 -18.96 -56.84
N SER A 21 57.40 -19.32 -58.19
CA SER A 21 56.18 -19.90 -58.73
C SER A 21 55.83 -21.28 -58.16
N ARG A 22 56.84 -22.09 -57.76
CA ARG A 22 56.62 -23.40 -57.13
C ARG A 22 56.31 -23.35 -55.62
N LEU A 23 56.78 -22.27 -54.92
CA LEU A 23 56.40 -21.98 -53.55
C LEU A 23 54.94 -21.45 -53.50
N PHE A 24 54.56 -20.68 -54.53
CA PHE A 24 53.20 -20.14 -54.66
C PHE A 24 52.16 -21.22 -55.05
N GLY A 25 52.50 -22.31 -55.76
CA GLY A 25 51.50 -23.28 -56.21
C GLY A 25 50.93 -24.22 -55.14
N LYS A 26 51.76 -24.75 -54.22
CA LYS A 26 51.31 -25.73 -53.16
C LYS A 26 51.30 -25.10 -51.75
N GLY A 27 52.21 -24.19 -51.45
CA GLY A 27 52.28 -23.54 -50.14
C GLY A 27 51.14 -22.54 -49.90
N ILE A 28 50.75 -21.76 -50.92
CA ILE A 28 49.63 -20.82 -50.82
C ILE A 28 48.29 -21.52 -50.53
N TRP A 29 48.03 -22.68 -51.21
CA TRP A 29 46.84 -23.47 -50.93
C TRP A 29 46.80 -23.98 -49.49
N GLY A 30 47.93 -24.37 -48.92
CA GLY A 30 48.03 -24.74 -47.49
C GLY A 30 47.74 -23.56 -46.59
N VAL A 31 48.28 -22.37 -46.86
CA VAL A 31 47.99 -21.16 -46.09
C VAL A 31 46.51 -20.77 -46.21
N VAL A 32 45.95 -20.78 -47.42
CA VAL A 32 44.52 -20.49 -47.65
C VAL A 32 43.62 -21.47 -46.89
N ILE A 33 43.93 -22.75 -46.86
CA ILE A 33 43.17 -23.78 -46.14
C ILE A 33 43.25 -23.50 -44.62
N VAL A 34 44.44 -23.21 -44.08
CA VAL A 34 44.62 -22.90 -42.64
C VAL A 34 43.87 -21.60 -42.25
N VAL A 35 43.97 -20.54 -43.07
CA VAL A 35 43.24 -19.29 -42.83
C VAL A 35 41.72 -19.52 -42.92
N SER A 36 41.25 -20.28 -43.90
CA SER A 36 39.83 -20.62 -44.04
C SER A 36 39.33 -21.43 -42.86
N LEU A 37 40.14 -22.38 -42.35
CA LEU A 37 39.79 -23.20 -41.19
C LEU A 37 39.75 -22.32 -39.91
N LEU A 38 40.73 -21.46 -39.71
CA LEU A 38 40.72 -20.51 -38.58
C LEU A 38 39.56 -19.55 -38.68
N TRP A 39 39.23 -19.06 -39.90
CA TRP A 39 38.07 -18.22 -40.14
C TRP A 39 36.76 -18.97 -39.81
N ALA A 40 36.60 -20.23 -40.25
CA ALA A 40 35.43 -21.05 -39.94
C ALA A 40 35.28 -21.33 -38.43
N LEU A 41 36.42 -21.57 -37.73
CA LEU A 41 36.42 -21.76 -36.27
C LEU A 41 36.02 -20.49 -35.50
N SER A 42 36.21 -19.31 -36.05
CA SER A 42 35.78 -18.06 -35.42
C SER A 42 34.26 -17.87 -35.40
N GLY A 43 33.51 -18.73 -36.08
CA GLY A 43 32.04 -18.71 -36.12
C GLY A 43 31.35 -19.31 -34.88
N PHE A 44 32.10 -19.95 -33.96
CA PHE A 44 31.47 -20.46 -32.74
C PHE A 44 31.14 -19.34 -31.79
N TYR A 45 29.90 -19.35 -31.22
CA TYR A 45 29.45 -18.41 -30.20
C TYR A 45 28.58 -19.13 -29.17
N ILE A 46 28.54 -18.56 -28.00
CA ILE A 46 27.75 -19.02 -26.88
C ILE A 46 26.63 -17.99 -26.60
N VAL A 47 25.42 -18.50 -26.41
CA VAL A 47 24.25 -17.73 -25.99
C VAL A 47 23.94 -18.09 -24.54
N ASP A 48 23.92 -17.11 -23.66
CA ASP A 48 23.61 -17.29 -22.24
C ASP A 48 22.15 -17.67 -22.01
N ALA A 49 21.85 -18.27 -20.85
CA ALA A 49 20.50 -18.70 -20.48
C ALA A 49 19.46 -17.56 -20.41
N ALA A 50 19.91 -16.31 -20.24
CA ALA A 50 19.07 -15.11 -20.20
C ALA A 50 18.94 -14.40 -21.55
N GLU A 51 19.69 -14.84 -22.56
CA GLU A 51 19.79 -14.21 -23.89
C GLU A 51 19.14 -15.08 -24.97
N GLN A 52 18.85 -14.46 -26.10
CA GLN A 52 18.56 -15.19 -27.37
C GLN A 52 19.46 -14.59 -28.45
N GLY A 53 20.07 -15.47 -29.23
CA GLY A 53 20.90 -15.07 -30.36
C GLY A 53 20.01 -14.73 -31.56
N VAL A 54 20.10 -13.51 -32.09
CA VAL A 54 19.47 -13.14 -33.35
C VAL A 54 20.55 -13.03 -34.41
N VAL A 55 20.53 -13.97 -35.36
CA VAL A 55 21.51 -13.99 -36.43
C VAL A 55 21.04 -13.14 -37.60
N ARG A 56 21.88 -12.18 -37.99
CA ARG A 56 21.68 -11.33 -39.18
C ARG A 56 22.64 -11.73 -40.26
N ARG A 57 22.11 -12.03 -41.47
CA ARG A 57 22.89 -12.30 -42.65
C ARG A 57 22.84 -11.10 -43.58
N LEU A 58 23.98 -10.47 -43.80
CA LEU A 58 24.09 -9.25 -44.64
C LEU A 58 23.05 -8.17 -44.27
N GLY A 59 22.72 -8.07 -42.96
CA GLY A 59 21.78 -7.07 -42.43
C GLY A 59 20.32 -7.50 -42.33
N SER A 60 19.92 -8.60 -42.99
CA SER A 60 18.56 -9.16 -42.88
C SER A 60 18.49 -10.25 -41.80
N PHE A 61 17.30 -10.40 -41.18
CA PHE A 61 17.04 -11.48 -40.22
C PHE A 61 17.20 -12.84 -40.89
N SER A 62 17.92 -13.77 -40.25
CA SER A 62 18.10 -15.17 -40.70
C SER A 62 17.35 -16.12 -39.78
N HIS A 63 17.77 -16.28 -38.53
CA HIS A 63 17.15 -17.16 -37.57
C HIS A 63 17.44 -16.73 -36.13
N ILE A 64 16.72 -17.33 -35.18
CA ILE A 64 16.92 -17.15 -33.72
C ILE A 64 17.67 -18.38 -33.21
N SER A 65 18.67 -18.16 -32.36
CA SER A 65 19.40 -19.22 -31.65
C SER A 65 19.00 -19.25 -30.19
N GLU A 66 18.67 -20.42 -29.68
CA GLU A 66 18.36 -20.63 -28.25
C GLU A 66 19.65 -20.63 -27.40
N PRO A 67 19.54 -20.58 -26.05
CA PRO A 67 20.69 -20.69 -25.17
C PRO A 67 21.52 -21.98 -25.48
N GLY A 68 22.84 -21.81 -25.58
CA GLY A 68 23.75 -22.91 -25.87
C GLY A 68 24.90 -22.49 -26.79
N ILE A 69 25.63 -23.48 -27.27
CA ILE A 69 26.73 -23.31 -28.22
C ILE A 69 26.17 -23.45 -29.64
N HIS A 70 26.42 -22.45 -30.46
CA HIS A 70 25.98 -22.40 -31.86
C HIS A 70 27.13 -21.99 -32.76
N TRP A 71 26.94 -22.22 -34.05
CA TRP A 71 27.87 -21.80 -35.08
C TRP A 71 27.15 -20.94 -36.12
N HIS A 72 27.79 -19.85 -36.52
CA HIS A 72 27.32 -18.95 -37.58
C HIS A 72 28.43 -18.77 -38.63
N ILE A 73 28.08 -18.29 -39.80
CA ILE A 73 29.07 -17.95 -40.82
C ILE A 73 29.83 -16.71 -40.32
N PRO A 74 31.16 -16.78 -40.16
CA PRO A 74 31.93 -15.66 -39.61
C PRO A 74 31.80 -14.36 -40.41
N PHE A 75 32.14 -13.26 -39.73
CA PHE A 75 32.20 -11.95 -40.39
C PHE A 75 32.96 -12.04 -41.72
N PRO A 76 32.51 -11.40 -42.84
CA PRO A 76 31.48 -10.32 -42.84
C PRO A 76 30.05 -10.78 -43.16
N PHE A 77 29.76 -12.07 -43.29
CA PHE A 77 28.48 -12.60 -43.79
C PHE A 77 27.38 -12.57 -42.72
N GLU A 78 27.67 -12.98 -41.51
CA GLU A 78 26.71 -13.01 -40.42
C GLU A 78 27.22 -12.25 -39.18
N VAL A 79 26.27 -11.65 -38.48
CA VAL A 79 26.48 -10.96 -37.19
C VAL A 79 25.40 -11.43 -36.22
N VAL A 80 25.80 -11.73 -35.01
CA VAL A 80 24.91 -12.22 -33.96
C VAL A 80 24.71 -11.13 -32.89
N ASP A 81 23.47 -10.69 -32.72
CA ASP A 81 23.08 -9.85 -31.59
C ASP A 81 22.47 -10.73 -30.51
N LYS A 82 22.78 -10.43 -29.24
CA LYS A 82 22.36 -11.23 -28.07
C LYS A 82 21.53 -10.38 -27.10
N PRO A 83 20.26 -10.04 -27.44
CA PRO A 83 19.42 -9.30 -26.53
C PRO A 83 19.05 -10.16 -25.30
N LYS A 84 19.07 -9.56 -24.09
CA LYS A 84 18.73 -10.21 -22.83
C LYS A 84 17.21 -10.26 -22.65
N VAL A 85 16.56 -11.30 -23.16
CA VAL A 85 15.09 -11.45 -23.18
C VAL A 85 14.48 -11.74 -21.82
N LYS A 86 15.22 -12.42 -20.91
CA LYS A 86 14.74 -12.74 -19.57
C LYS A 86 15.02 -11.64 -18.56
N GLN A 87 15.87 -10.68 -18.89
CA GLN A 87 16.18 -9.57 -18.00
C GLN A 87 15.07 -8.54 -18.02
N VAL A 88 14.60 -8.14 -16.83
CA VAL A 88 13.70 -6.99 -16.66
C VAL A 88 14.53 -5.72 -16.76
N LYS A 89 14.23 -4.92 -17.75
CA LYS A 89 14.79 -3.58 -17.92
C LYS A 89 13.92 -2.54 -17.20
N ARG A 90 14.54 -1.44 -16.77
CA ARG A 90 13.87 -0.30 -16.15
C ARG A 90 14.04 0.95 -16.99
N ALA A 91 12.96 1.68 -17.21
CA ALA A 91 12.98 3.03 -17.75
C ALA A 91 12.50 3.98 -16.64
N GLU A 92 13.30 5.00 -16.38
CA GLU A 92 13.01 6.05 -15.39
C GLU A 92 12.49 7.27 -16.14
N ILE A 93 11.37 7.82 -15.70
CA ILE A 93 10.69 9.00 -16.26
C ILE A 93 10.57 10.04 -15.15
N GLY A 94 10.99 11.29 -15.43
CA GLY A 94 11.02 12.39 -14.48
C GLY A 94 12.34 12.52 -13.71
N PHE A 95 13.09 11.45 -13.59
CA PHE A 95 14.40 11.46 -12.95
C PHE A 95 15.37 10.50 -13.63
N ARG A 96 16.64 10.58 -13.23
CA ARG A 96 17.70 9.63 -13.65
C ARG A 96 18.56 9.28 -12.45
N THR A 97 18.81 8.00 -12.28
CA THR A 97 19.79 7.52 -11.31
C THR A 97 21.20 7.83 -11.83
N VAL A 98 21.90 8.74 -11.17
CA VAL A 98 23.27 9.14 -11.51
C VAL A 98 24.29 8.20 -10.85
N ASP A 99 24.03 7.83 -9.60
CA ASP A 99 24.87 6.93 -8.83
C ASP A 99 23.98 5.97 -8.02
N PRO A 100 24.04 4.67 -8.29
CA PRO A 100 23.27 3.67 -7.56
C PRO A 100 23.86 3.30 -6.19
N GLY A 101 24.97 3.93 -5.77
CA GLY A 101 25.63 3.67 -4.49
C GLY A 101 24.80 4.11 -3.27
N PRO A 102 25.11 3.61 -2.05
CA PRO A 102 24.49 4.12 -0.82
C PRO A 102 25.20 5.42 -0.32
N PRO A 103 24.53 6.62 -0.27
CA PRO A 103 23.17 6.88 -0.73
C PRO A 103 23.09 7.05 -2.26
N ALA A 104 22.01 6.53 -2.86
CA ALA A 104 21.75 6.72 -4.28
C ALA A 104 21.53 8.21 -4.59
N ARG A 105 22.05 8.66 -5.73
CA ARG A 105 21.89 10.05 -6.21
C ARG A 105 21.01 10.06 -7.45
N TYR A 106 20.00 10.92 -7.42
CA TYR A 106 19.07 11.12 -8.53
C TYR A 106 19.24 12.53 -9.10
N ALA A 107 19.00 12.65 -10.39
CA ALA A 107 18.94 13.94 -11.09
C ALA A 107 17.54 14.11 -11.66
N ASP A 108 16.83 15.14 -11.23
CA ASP A 108 15.49 15.45 -11.69
C ASP A 108 15.47 15.90 -13.14
N ARG A 109 14.43 15.51 -13.85
CA ARG A 109 14.15 15.87 -15.24
C ARG A 109 12.76 16.50 -15.34
N LYS A 110 12.63 17.70 -14.83
CA LYS A 110 11.35 18.42 -14.72
C LYS A 110 10.58 18.58 -16.04
N ASN A 111 11.29 18.53 -17.18
CA ASN A 111 10.65 18.53 -18.49
C ASN A 111 9.85 17.26 -18.79
N GLU A 112 10.21 16.14 -18.14
CA GLU A 112 9.55 14.84 -18.29
C GLU A 112 8.49 14.61 -17.21
N SER A 113 8.67 15.18 -16.00
CA SER A 113 7.81 14.94 -14.83
C SER A 113 6.66 15.95 -14.69
N LEU A 114 6.83 17.19 -15.19
CA LEU A 114 5.76 18.19 -15.08
C LEU A 114 4.64 17.92 -16.08
N MET A 115 3.45 17.75 -15.56
CA MET A 115 2.25 17.39 -16.33
C MET A 115 1.05 18.22 -15.89
N LEU A 116 0.11 18.45 -16.82
CA LEU A 116 -1.15 19.14 -16.56
C LEU A 116 -2.24 18.11 -16.31
N THR A 117 -2.98 18.27 -15.22
CA THR A 117 -4.16 17.45 -14.88
C THR A 117 -5.42 17.93 -15.60
N GLY A 118 -6.49 17.13 -15.61
CA GLY A 118 -7.76 17.46 -16.24
C GLY A 118 -8.44 18.71 -15.68
N ASN A 119 -8.17 19.04 -14.41
CA ASN A 119 -8.66 20.27 -13.78
C ASN A 119 -7.65 21.44 -13.80
N LEU A 120 -6.73 21.42 -14.81
CA LEU A 120 -5.77 22.49 -15.10
C LEU A 120 -4.75 22.79 -13.99
N ASN A 121 -4.48 21.86 -13.13
CA ASN A 121 -3.40 21.96 -12.15
C ASN A 121 -2.11 21.32 -12.71
N ILE A 122 -0.97 21.82 -12.26
CA ILE A 122 0.32 21.22 -12.60
C ILE A 122 0.72 20.25 -11.49
N VAL A 123 1.16 19.07 -11.91
CA VAL A 123 1.67 18.02 -11.02
C VAL A 123 3.06 17.60 -11.50
N ASP A 124 3.94 17.34 -10.55
CA ASP A 124 5.23 16.70 -10.78
C ASP A 124 5.07 15.21 -10.49
N ALA A 125 5.28 14.38 -11.50
CA ALA A 125 5.01 12.94 -11.42
C ALA A 125 6.19 12.13 -11.94
N ASP A 126 6.85 11.43 -11.03
CA ASP A 126 7.94 10.51 -11.31
C ASP A 126 7.45 9.08 -11.46
N MET A 127 8.00 8.38 -12.45
CA MET A 127 7.55 7.03 -12.78
C MET A 127 8.71 6.10 -13.16
N ILE A 128 8.59 4.84 -12.77
CA ILE A 128 9.45 3.74 -13.25
C ILE A 128 8.59 2.77 -14.04
N VAL A 129 9.05 2.46 -15.24
CA VAL A 129 8.48 1.41 -16.09
C VAL A 129 9.40 0.20 -16.08
N GLN A 130 8.87 -0.95 -15.75
CA GLN A 130 9.55 -2.23 -15.85
C GLN A 130 9.03 -2.97 -17.08
N TYR A 131 9.94 -3.37 -17.96
CA TYR A 131 9.60 -4.05 -19.19
C TYR A 131 10.60 -5.15 -19.51
N ARG A 132 10.21 -6.06 -20.38
CA ARG A 132 11.07 -7.11 -20.92
C ARG A 132 10.89 -7.25 -22.42
N ILE A 133 11.88 -7.83 -23.06
CA ILE A 133 11.83 -8.16 -24.47
C ILE A 133 11.01 -9.45 -24.62
N LEU A 134 9.94 -9.40 -25.39
CA LEU A 134 9.10 -10.55 -25.74
C LEU A 134 9.55 -11.16 -27.07
N ASP A 135 9.77 -10.32 -28.08
CA ASP A 135 10.17 -10.73 -29.42
C ASP A 135 11.48 -10.01 -29.78
N PRO A 136 12.63 -10.72 -29.75
CA PRO A 136 13.94 -10.13 -29.98
C PRO A 136 14.13 -9.63 -31.42
N VAL A 137 13.40 -10.21 -32.40
CA VAL A 137 13.48 -9.76 -33.79
C VAL A 137 12.84 -8.38 -33.95
N LYS A 138 11.61 -8.25 -33.45
CA LYS A 138 10.94 -6.93 -33.48
C LYS A 138 11.71 -5.88 -32.70
N TYR A 139 12.27 -6.27 -31.56
CA TYR A 139 13.11 -5.42 -30.72
C TYR A 139 14.31 -4.83 -31.49
N LEU A 140 14.97 -5.61 -32.33
CA LEU A 140 16.18 -5.19 -33.03
C LEU A 140 15.92 -4.50 -34.37
N PHE A 141 14.82 -4.84 -35.05
CA PHE A 141 14.62 -4.41 -36.44
C PHE A 141 13.54 -3.34 -36.62
N ASN A 142 12.54 -3.24 -35.73
CA ASN A 142 11.40 -2.37 -35.98
C ASN A 142 11.59 -0.95 -35.44
N VAL A 143 12.31 -0.79 -34.34
CA VAL A 143 12.45 0.52 -33.70
C VAL A 143 13.92 0.81 -33.42
N ARG A 144 14.37 1.99 -33.83
CA ARG A 144 15.71 2.47 -33.51
C ARG A 144 15.70 3.07 -32.11
N ASP A 145 16.75 2.81 -31.32
CA ASP A 145 16.91 3.32 -29.95
C ASP A 145 15.66 3.10 -29.08
N LEU A 146 15.37 1.83 -28.89
CA LEU A 146 14.13 1.42 -28.23
C LEU A 146 14.06 1.86 -26.77
N ASP A 147 15.19 1.93 -26.07
CA ASP A 147 15.22 2.35 -24.66
C ASP A 147 14.79 3.83 -24.53
N ASN A 148 15.12 4.68 -25.48
CA ASN A 148 14.63 6.07 -25.54
C ASN A 148 13.16 6.13 -26.00
N THR A 149 12.78 5.30 -26.97
CA THR A 149 11.39 5.22 -27.45
C THR A 149 10.44 4.80 -26.33
N VAL A 150 10.83 3.83 -25.50
CA VAL A 150 10.02 3.40 -24.33
C VAL A 150 9.83 4.56 -23.35
N ARG A 151 10.87 5.37 -23.10
CA ARG A 151 10.75 6.55 -22.21
C ARG A 151 9.77 7.58 -22.77
N LEU A 152 9.92 7.95 -24.03
CA LEU A 152 9.03 8.91 -24.66
C LEU A 152 7.59 8.41 -24.75
N ALA A 153 7.39 7.13 -25.06
CA ALA A 153 6.07 6.52 -25.07
C ALA A 153 5.45 6.47 -23.66
N ALA A 154 6.25 6.16 -22.65
CA ALA A 154 5.82 6.12 -21.26
C ALA A 154 5.45 7.53 -20.74
N GLU A 155 6.25 8.53 -21.06
CA GLU A 155 5.95 9.92 -20.77
C GLU A 155 4.63 10.36 -21.43
N ALA A 156 4.45 10.04 -22.71
CA ALA A 156 3.22 10.38 -23.44
C ALA A 156 1.99 9.67 -22.86
N ALA A 157 2.12 8.37 -22.51
CA ALA A 157 1.04 7.60 -21.90
C ALA A 157 0.66 8.16 -20.52
N LEU A 158 1.64 8.44 -19.67
CA LEU A 158 1.40 9.04 -18.35
C LEU A 158 0.76 10.42 -18.48
N ARG A 159 1.28 11.27 -19.36
CA ARG A 159 0.72 12.60 -19.61
C ARG A 159 -0.72 12.56 -20.09
N GLN A 160 -1.07 11.59 -20.94
CA GLN A 160 -2.43 11.39 -21.41
C GLN A 160 -3.37 10.94 -20.27
N VAL A 161 -2.94 10.01 -19.43
CA VAL A 161 -3.74 9.48 -18.30
C VAL A 161 -3.92 10.55 -17.23
N ILE A 162 -2.86 11.27 -16.84
CA ILE A 162 -2.93 12.37 -15.86
C ILE A 162 -3.80 13.51 -16.37
N GLY A 163 -3.72 13.83 -17.67
CA GLY A 163 -4.55 14.87 -18.28
C GLY A 163 -6.04 14.58 -18.30
N GLN A 164 -6.46 13.35 -18.02
CA GLN A 164 -7.87 12.94 -17.90
C GLN A 164 -8.34 12.84 -16.44
N ARG A 165 -7.45 13.04 -15.47
CA ARG A 165 -7.71 12.87 -14.04
C ARG A 165 -7.62 14.19 -13.29
N GLU A 166 -8.31 14.27 -12.17
CA GLU A 166 -8.17 15.38 -11.25
C GLU A 166 -6.90 15.24 -10.39
N ILE A 167 -6.37 16.37 -9.93
CA ILE A 167 -5.15 16.39 -9.11
C ILE A 167 -5.32 15.62 -7.81
N ASP A 168 -6.50 15.69 -7.17
CA ASP A 168 -6.80 14.98 -5.93
C ASP A 168 -6.68 13.46 -6.10
N GLU A 169 -7.12 12.91 -7.25
CA GLU A 169 -6.95 11.48 -7.56
C GLU A 169 -5.47 11.11 -7.75
N ALA A 170 -4.71 11.96 -8.45
CA ALA A 170 -3.29 11.71 -8.70
C ALA A 170 -2.45 11.73 -7.42
N LEU A 171 -2.80 12.61 -6.46
CA LEU A 171 -2.08 12.75 -5.20
C LEU A 171 -2.45 11.68 -4.15
N THR A 172 -3.65 11.08 -4.21
CA THR A 172 -4.18 10.25 -3.14
C THR A 172 -4.49 8.82 -3.58
N THR A 173 -5.76 8.48 -3.71
CA THR A 173 -6.26 7.11 -3.90
C THR A 173 -6.20 6.62 -5.33
N GLY A 174 -6.05 7.52 -6.31
CA GLY A 174 -6.07 7.19 -7.74
C GLY A 174 -4.77 6.61 -8.29
N LYS A 175 -3.67 6.61 -7.52
CA LYS A 175 -2.34 6.15 -8.00
C LYS A 175 -2.38 4.76 -8.63
N GLY A 176 -3.09 3.82 -8.03
CA GLY A 176 -3.21 2.45 -8.54
C GLY A 176 -3.92 2.37 -9.90
N LEU A 177 -4.98 3.14 -10.09
CA LEU A 177 -5.70 3.23 -11.36
C LEU A 177 -4.85 3.91 -12.44
N ILE A 178 -4.18 5.01 -12.09
CA ILE A 178 -3.27 5.72 -12.99
C ILE A 178 -2.14 4.78 -13.47
N GLN A 179 -1.56 3.97 -12.57
CA GLN A 179 -0.52 3.00 -12.94
C GLN A 179 -1.05 1.94 -13.91
N ALA A 180 -2.27 1.42 -13.68
CA ALA A 180 -2.89 0.42 -14.54
C ALA A 180 -3.23 1.00 -15.92
N ASP A 181 -3.90 2.14 -15.96
CA ASP A 181 -4.28 2.82 -17.21
C ASP A 181 -3.04 3.23 -18.01
N THR A 182 -1.99 3.73 -17.34
CA THR A 182 -0.72 4.08 -17.99
C THR A 182 -0.02 2.86 -18.58
N LYS A 183 -0.05 1.72 -17.87
CA LYS A 183 0.49 0.46 -18.37
C LYS A 183 -0.21 0.01 -19.64
N ASP A 184 -1.54 0.03 -19.64
CA ASP A 184 -2.36 -0.43 -20.78
C ASP A 184 -2.17 0.50 -21.99
N GLN A 185 -2.16 1.82 -21.74
CA GLN A 185 -1.92 2.82 -22.77
C GLN A 185 -0.51 2.71 -23.36
N LEU A 186 0.51 2.55 -22.51
CA LEU A 186 1.89 2.35 -22.94
C LEU A 186 2.04 1.07 -23.76
N GLN A 187 1.42 -0.04 -23.31
CA GLN A 187 1.47 -1.29 -24.08
C GLN A 187 0.83 -1.12 -25.45
N ALA A 188 -0.31 -0.43 -25.54
CA ALA A 188 -0.98 -0.16 -26.83
C ALA A 188 -0.10 0.67 -27.78
N ILE A 189 0.62 1.68 -27.27
CA ILE A 189 1.57 2.47 -28.06
C ILE A 189 2.73 1.58 -28.57
N LEU A 190 3.33 0.78 -27.69
CA LEU A 190 4.44 -0.10 -28.03
C LEU A 190 4.04 -1.21 -29.00
N ASP A 191 2.81 -1.70 -28.93
CA ASP A 191 2.24 -2.67 -29.88
C ASP A 191 2.00 -2.03 -31.26
N THR A 192 1.55 -0.79 -31.30
CA THR A 192 1.40 -0.05 -32.56
C THR A 192 2.74 0.11 -33.27
N TYR A 193 3.83 0.33 -32.53
CA TYR A 193 5.18 0.39 -33.06
C TYR A 193 5.76 -1.00 -33.37
N LYS A 194 5.06 -2.08 -33.03
CA LYS A 194 5.53 -3.47 -33.13
C LYS A 194 6.90 -3.64 -32.50
N SER A 195 7.08 -3.05 -31.33
CA SER A 195 8.38 -2.94 -30.64
C SER A 195 8.92 -4.26 -30.11
N GLY A 196 8.09 -5.30 -29.98
CA GLY A 196 8.47 -6.60 -29.40
C GLY A 196 8.73 -6.54 -27.89
N ILE A 197 8.18 -5.54 -27.18
CA ILE A 197 8.32 -5.35 -25.73
C ILE A 197 7.00 -5.66 -25.02
N THR A 198 7.10 -6.22 -23.81
CA THR A 198 5.97 -6.35 -22.88
C THR A 198 6.26 -5.53 -21.63
N VAL A 199 5.33 -4.65 -21.27
CA VAL A 199 5.34 -3.88 -20.03
C VAL A 199 4.89 -4.78 -18.89
N ILE A 200 5.78 -5.00 -17.91
CA ILE A 200 5.48 -5.83 -16.73
C ILE A 200 4.70 -4.99 -15.73
N GLN A 201 5.25 -3.85 -15.37
CA GLN A 201 4.69 -2.97 -14.34
C GLN A 201 5.06 -1.53 -14.62
N VAL A 202 4.10 -0.65 -14.32
CA VAL A 202 4.30 0.79 -14.20
C VAL A 202 4.14 1.16 -12.74
N GLN A 203 5.06 1.94 -12.21
CA GLN A 203 5.08 2.34 -10.80
C GLN A 203 5.34 3.82 -10.69
N LEU A 204 4.36 4.56 -10.17
CA LEU A 204 4.55 5.95 -9.77
C LEU A 204 5.40 5.99 -8.50
N GLN A 205 6.48 6.77 -8.53
CA GLN A 205 7.40 6.91 -7.39
C GLN A 205 6.94 8.06 -6.50
N ASP A 206 6.99 9.25 -7.01
CA ASP A 206 6.55 10.44 -6.32
C ASP A 206 5.59 11.23 -7.21
N VAL A 207 4.54 11.75 -6.58
CA VAL A 207 3.55 12.60 -7.25
C VAL A 207 3.21 13.71 -6.27
N HIS A 208 3.59 14.92 -6.61
CA HIS A 208 3.38 16.12 -5.78
C HIS A 208 3.14 17.36 -6.60
N PRO A 209 2.51 18.40 -6.05
CA PRO A 209 2.46 19.72 -6.69
C PRO A 209 3.87 20.30 -6.85
N PRO A 210 4.13 21.15 -7.85
CA PRO A 210 5.41 21.84 -7.97
C PRO A 210 5.79 22.60 -6.69
N ASP A 211 7.09 22.65 -6.39
CA ASP A 211 7.63 23.27 -5.17
C ASP A 211 7.11 24.69 -4.90
N ALA A 212 6.89 25.47 -5.97
CA ALA A 212 6.42 26.86 -5.90
C ALA A 212 5.00 27.00 -5.29
N VAL A 213 4.18 25.96 -5.33
CA VAL A 213 2.78 25.99 -4.88
C VAL A 213 2.47 24.98 -3.77
N ILE A 214 3.47 24.21 -3.33
CA ILE A 214 3.28 23.12 -2.36
C ILE A 214 2.69 23.61 -1.05
N ASP A 215 3.08 24.78 -0.55
CA ASP A 215 2.60 25.34 0.69
C ASP A 215 1.14 25.77 0.61
N ALA A 216 0.74 26.35 -0.54
CA ALA A 216 -0.67 26.70 -0.79
C ALA A 216 -1.56 25.45 -0.88
N PHE A 217 -1.08 24.38 -1.49
CA PHE A 217 -1.79 23.09 -1.54
C PHE A 217 -1.93 22.45 -0.15
N LYS A 218 -0.89 22.53 0.69
CA LYS A 218 -0.94 22.04 2.07
C LYS A 218 -1.97 22.81 2.90
N ASP A 219 -2.06 24.12 2.71
CA ASP A 219 -3.04 24.97 3.42
C ASP A 219 -4.48 24.59 3.03
N VAL A 220 -4.75 24.42 1.74
CA VAL A 220 -6.05 23.93 1.24
C VAL A 220 -6.38 22.54 1.76
N ALA A 221 -5.41 21.61 1.74
CA ALA A 221 -5.61 20.25 2.27
C ALA A 221 -5.92 20.27 3.77
N SER A 222 -5.18 21.08 4.55
CA SER A 222 -5.39 21.26 5.99
C SER A 222 -6.78 21.86 6.29
N ALA A 223 -7.20 22.87 5.53
CA ALA A 223 -8.54 23.45 5.68
C ALA A 223 -9.65 22.42 5.37
N LYS A 224 -9.46 21.57 4.37
CA LYS A 224 -10.40 20.50 4.01
C LYS A 224 -10.44 19.42 5.10
N GLU A 225 -9.30 19.04 5.67
CA GLU A 225 -9.24 18.13 6.81
C GLU A 225 -9.94 18.72 8.05
N ASP A 226 -9.72 20.00 8.35
CA ASP A 226 -10.40 20.69 9.45
C ASP A 226 -11.92 20.74 9.25
N GLN A 227 -12.38 20.99 8.04
CA GLN A 227 -13.80 20.90 7.69
C GLN A 227 -14.35 19.50 7.98
N HIS A 228 -13.70 18.43 7.47
CA HIS A 228 -14.12 17.05 7.73
C HIS A 228 -14.09 16.71 9.22
N LYS A 229 -13.09 17.17 9.95
CA LYS A 229 -12.96 16.99 11.39
C LYS A 229 -14.12 17.65 12.14
N MET A 230 -14.49 18.88 11.79
CA MET A 230 -15.64 19.57 12.40
C MET A 230 -16.95 18.85 12.11
N VAL A 231 -17.17 18.39 10.88
CA VAL A 231 -18.36 17.60 10.50
C VAL A 231 -18.42 16.29 11.28
N ASN A 232 -17.32 15.56 11.35
CA ASN A 232 -17.25 14.30 12.08
C ASN A 232 -17.45 14.50 13.60
N GLN A 233 -16.89 15.56 14.17
CA GLN A 233 -17.11 15.92 15.57
C GLN A 233 -18.58 16.26 15.85
N ALA A 234 -19.22 17.05 14.99
CA ALA A 234 -20.64 17.37 15.12
C ALA A 234 -21.53 16.12 15.00
N GLN A 235 -21.20 15.23 14.07
CA GLN A 235 -21.88 13.94 13.91
C GLN A 235 -21.68 13.04 15.13
N GLY A 236 -20.46 12.97 15.67
CA GLY A 236 -20.13 12.26 16.90
C GLY A 236 -20.93 12.77 18.08
N TYR A 237 -20.98 14.10 18.26
CA TYR A 237 -21.77 14.76 19.29
C TYR A 237 -23.26 14.46 19.15
N GLN A 238 -23.80 14.53 17.94
CA GLN A 238 -25.20 14.17 17.66
C GLN A 238 -25.49 12.71 18.03
N ASN A 239 -24.61 11.79 17.65
CA ASN A 239 -24.76 10.36 17.92
C ASN A 239 -24.62 9.98 19.40
N ASP A 240 -23.92 10.80 20.20
CA ASP A 240 -23.80 10.60 21.65
C ASP A 240 -25.01 11.22 22.40
N VAL A 241 -25.27 12.50 22.16
CA VAL A 241 -26.24 13.27 22.96
C VAL A 241 -27.68 12.80 22.70
N ILE A 242 -28.09 12.58 21.46
CA ILE A 242 -29.50 12.25 21.16
C ILE A 242 -29.92 10.89 21.76
N PRO A 243 -29.17 9.78 21.59
CA PRO A 243 -29.52 8.50 22.20
C PRO A 243 -29.49 8.56 23.74
N ARG A 244 -28.50 9.24 24.29
CA ARG A 244 -28.37 9.41 25.73
C ARG A 244 -29.58 10.17 26.34
N THR A 245 -29.94 11.31 25.76
CA THR A 245 -31.09 12.09 26.23
C THR A 245 -32.42 11.32 26.06
N ARG A 246 -32.57 10.56 24.96
CA ARG A 246 -33.74 9.69 24.79
C ARG A 246 -33.77 8.59 25.85
N GLY A 247 -32.59 8.00 26.17
CA GLY A 247 -32.47 7.01 27.24
C GLY A 247 -32.83 7.59 28.62
N GLU A 248 -32.35 8.78 28.93
CA GLU A 248 -32.68 9.50 30.19
C GLU A 248 -34.17 9.82 30.28
N ALA A 249 -34.78 10.33 29.22
CA ALA A 249 -36.23 10.60 29.18
C ALA A 249 -37.05 9.28 29.34
N ALA A 250 -36.67 8.21 28.63
CA ALA A 250 -37.32 6.91 28.80
C ALA A 250 -37.17 6.35 30.22
N LYS A 251 -36.01 6.54 30.82
CA LYS A 251 -35.75 6.15 32.23
C LYS A 251 -36.67 6.91 33.19
N MET A 252 -36.78 8.23 33.07
CA MET A 252 -37.68 9.04 33.91
C MET A 252 -39.12 8.59 33.80
N VAL A 253 -39.62 8.30 32.58
CA VAL A 253 -40.97 7.79 32.37
C VAL A 253 -41.16 6.43 33.05
N LYS A 254 -40.20 5.55 32.89
CA LYS A 254 -40.27 4.20 33.50
C LYS A 254 -40.15 4.24 35.03
N GLU A 255 -39.36 5.10 35.57
CA GLU A 255 -39.28 5.32 37.02
C GLU A 255 -40.61 5.87 37.60
N ALA A 256 -41.25 6.81 36.88
CA ALA A 256 -42.57 7.36 37.29
C ALA A 256 -43.68 6.28 37.20
N GLU A 257 -43.71 5.47 36.13
CA GLU A 257 -44.62 4.33 36.00
C GLU A 257 -44.41 3.29 37.13
N ALA A 258 -43.13 2.92 37.37
CA ALA A 258 -42.81 2.01 38.44
C ALA A 258 -43.21 2.51 39.85
N TRP A 259 -42.99 3.81 40.09
CA TRP A 259 -43.40 4.44 41.32
C TRP A 259 -44.94 4.44 41.49
N ALA A 260 -45.67 4.82 40.41
CA ALA A 260 -47.11 4.78 40.41
C ALA A 260 -47.67 3.37 40.68
N PHE A 261 -47.10 2.34 39.99
CA PHE A 261 -47.45 0.93 40.21
C PHE A 261 -47.15 0.47 41.65
N ALA A 262 -45.95 0.81 42.15
CA ALA A 262 -45.56 0.46 43.50
C ALA A 262 -46.51 1.09 44.55
N ARG A 263 -46.94 2.37 44.31
CA ARG A 263 -47.86 3.05 45.22
C ARG A 263 -49.27 2.45 45.19
N THR A 264 -49.79 2.18 44.00
CA THR A 264 -51.10 1.52 43.86
C THR A 264 -51.12 0.12 44.51
N THR A 265 -50.11 -0.70 44.17
CA THR A 265 -49.98 -2.03 44.71
C THR A 265 -49.80 -2.04 46.24
N LYS A 266 -49.05 -1.08 46.79
CA LYS A 266 -48.91 -0.89 48.25
C LYS A 266 -50.24 -0.48 48.89
N ALA A 267 -50.99 0.41 48.24
CA ALA A 267 -52.30 0.85 48.75
C ALA A 267 -53.29 -0.33 48.76
N ASP A 268 -53.36 -1.12 47.69
CA ASP A 268 -54.19 -2.33 47.54
C ASP A 268 -53.81 -3.37 48.63
N GLY A 269 -52.48 -3.62 48.75
CA GLY A 269 -51.97 -4.51 49.79
C GLY A 269 -52.36 -4.10 51.20
N ASN A 270 -52.28 -2.80 51.50
CA ASN A 270 -52.71 -2.23 52.80
C ASN A 270 -54.22 -2.38 53.01
N ALA A 271 -55.02 -2.13 51.98
CA ALA A 271 -56.48 -2.30 52.00
C ALA A 271 -56.86 -3.77 52.29
N HIS A 272 -56.24 -4.70 51.57
CA HIS A 272 -56.43 -6.14 51.79
C HIS A 272 -55.97 -6.60 53.19
N LYS A 273 -54.84 -6.08 53.67
CA LYS A 273 -54.36 -6.34 55.03
C LYS A 273 -55.40 -5.86 56.06
N PHE A 274 -55.90 -4.65 55.88
CA PHE A 274 -56.93 -4.09 56.76
C PHE A 274 -58.19 -4.94 56.78
N ILE A 275 -58.72 -5.29 55.59
CA ILE A 275 -59.94 -6.10 55.48
C ILE A 275 -59.74 -7.47 56.15
N ASN A 276 -58.61 -8.12 55.97
CA ASN A 276 -58.30 -9.39 56.58
C ASN A 276 -58.18 -9.28 58.09
N ILE A 277 -57.55 -8.24 58.63
CA ILE A 277 -57.46 -7.96 60.06
C ILE A 277 -58.87 -7.70 60.60
N LEU A 278 -59.68 -6.89 59.96
CA LEU A 278 -61.04 -6.58 60.34
C LEU A 278 -61.93 -7.89 60.40
N ARG A 279 -61.78 -8.76 59.40
CA ARG A 279 -62.47 -10.06 59.38
C ARG A 279 -62.09 -10.93 60.60
N GLN A 280 -60.81 -11.00 60.99
CA GLN A 280 -60.36 -11.73 62.14
C GLN A 280 -60.77 -11.04 63.47
N TYR A 281 -60.72 -9.74 63.51
CA TYR A 281 -61.21 -8.94 64.65
C TYR A 281 -62.68 -9.17 64.92
N ASN A 282 -63.51 -9.24 63.91
CA ASN A 282 -64.95 -9.49 64.08
C ASN A 282 -65.27 -10.91 64.64
N LYS A 283 -64.36 -11.89 64.36
CA LYS A 283 -64.48 -13.27 64.92
C LYS A 283 -64.06 -13.39 66.41
N ALA A 284 -63.00 -12.65 66.81
CA ALA A 284 -62.43 -12.71 68.14
C ALA A 284 -61.84 -11.38 68.59
N LYS A 285 -62.70 -10.48 69.07
CA LYS A 285 -62.35 -9.03 69.30
C LYS A 285 -61.21 -8.89 70.37
N ASN A 286 -61.33 -9.58 71.51
CA ASN A 286 -60.37 -9.44 72.61
C ASN A 286 -58.98 -10.04 72.29
N VAL A 287 -58.93 -11.17 71.58
CA VAL A 287 -57.68 -11.84 71.24
C VAL A 287 -56.94 -11.06 70.16
N THR A 288 -57.66 -10.61 69.11
CA THR A 288 -57.07 -9.89 68.04
C THR A 288 -56.55 -8.54 68.48
N ARG A 289 -57.22 -7.80 69.37
CA ARG A 289 -56.75 -6.56 69.95
C ARG A 289 -55.42 -6.76 70.71
N LYS A 290 -55.36 -7.82 71.56
CA LYS A 290 -54.12 -8.12 72.29
C LYS A 290 -52.95 -8.47 71.36
N ARG A 291 -53.24 -9.27 70.36
CA ARG A 291 -52.22 -9.67 69.36
C ARG A 291 -51.69 -8.43 68.61
N LEU A 292 -52.56 -7.58 68.04
CA LEU A 292 -52.14 -6.37 67.33
C LEU A 292 -51.34 -5.41 68.23
N PHE A 293 -51.73 -5.27 69.51
CA PHE A 293 -50.97 -4.48 70.45
C PHE A 293 -49.57 -5.04 70.69
N LEU A 294 -49.42 -6.34 70.88
CA LEU A 294 -48.12 -6.97 71.08
C LEU A 294 -47.25 -6.87 69.79
N GLU A 295 -47.81 -7.12 68.61
CA GLU A 295 -47.12 -6.99 67.34
C GLU A 295 -46.63 -5.54 67.11
N THR A 296 -47.44 -4.52 67.40
CA THR A 296 -47.04 -3.12 67.32
C THR A 296 -45.95 -2.79 68.34
N MET A 297 -46.03 -3.33 69.57
CA MET A 297 -44.99 -3.13 70.57
C MET A 297 -43.69 -3.80 70.20
N GLU A 298 -43.73 -5.02 69.61
CA GLU A 298 -42.54 -5.70 69.08
C GLU A 298 -41.88 -4.94 67.93
N GLU A 299 -42.63 -4.21 67.10
CA GLU A 299 -42.11 -3.39 66.01
C GLU A 299 -41.49 -2.08 66.53
N ILE A 300 -42.11 -1.43 67.51
CA ILE A 300 -41.67 -0.13 68.03
C ILE A 300 -40.54 -0.25 69.07
N LEU A 301 -40.65 -1.24 70.01
CA LEU A 301 -39.73 -1.38 71.12
C LEU A 301 -38.25 -1.58 70.77
N PRO A 302 -37.86 -2.24 69.67
CA PRO A 302 -36.45 -2.34 69.31
C PRO A 302 -35.79 -1.02 68.93
N GLY A 303 -36.56 -0.08 68.37
CA GLY A 303 -36.08 1.25 67.96
C GLY A 303 -36.05 2.33 69.04
N VAL A 304 -36.61 2.03 70.24
CA VAL A 304 -36.70 3.01 71.34
C VAL A 304 -35.71 2.68 72.44
N GLN A 305 -35.02 3.71 72.95
CA GLN A 305 -34.18 3.58 74.13
C GLN A 305 -35.07 3.33 75.36
N LYS A 306 -34.85 2.19 76.00
CA LYS A 306 -35.64 1.73 77.12
C LYS A 306 -34.91 2.03 78.42
N TYR A 307 -35.59 2.72 79.32
CA TYR A 307 -35.13 2.91 80.68
C TYR A 307 -36.04 2.15 81.59
N ILE A 308 -35.51 1.12 82.27
CA ILE A 308 -36.24 0.36 83.28
C ILE A 308 -35.94 1.01 84.65
N ILE A 309 -36.92 1.62 85.27
CA ILE A 309 -36.79 2.23 86.56
C ILE A 309 -37.41 1.25 87.58
N GLN A 310 -36.58 0.70 88.42
CA GLN A 310 -37.05 -0.14 89.51
C GLN A 310 -37.37 0.80 90.72
N SER A 311 -38.65 0.90 91.08
CA SER A 311 -39.09 1.69 92.22
C SER A 311 -38.91 0.88 93.50
N ASP A 312 -38.11 1.34 94.42
CA ASP A 312 -37.99 0.80 95.74
C ASP A 312 -39.19 1.15 96.59
N LYS A 313 -39.57 0.40 97.61
CA LYS A 313 -40.78 0.54 98.42
C LYS A 313 -40.89 1.88 99.20
N ASN A 314 -39.89 2.75 99.12
CA ASN A 314 -39.84 4.06 99.82
C ASN A 314 -40.05 5.26 98.87
N GLY A 315 -40.53 5.06 97.66
CA GLY A 315 -41.01 6.22 96.86
C GLY A 315 -39.95 7.22 96.30
N ASN A 316 -38.65 6.90 96.45
CA ASN A 316 -37.62 7.84 95.99
C ASN A 316 -37.29 7.54 94.48
N LEU A 317 -37.77 8.42 93.60
CA LEU A 317 -37.43 8.44 92.21
C LEU A 317 -35.97 8.87 92.11
N MET A 318 -35.08 7.97 91.80
CA MET A 318 -33.69 8.27 91.40
C MET A 318 -33.71 8.99 90.10
N ASN A 319 -33.40 10.32 90.13
CA ASN A 319 -33.34 11.16 88.93
C ASN A 319 -32.10 10.74 88.10
N ILE A 320 -32.28 9.91 87.13
CA ILE A 320 -31.24 9.58 86.15
C ILE A 320 -31.32 10.64 85.02
N MET A 321 -31.15 11.87 85.36
CA MET A 321 -30.80 12.92 84.46
C MET A 321 -29.29 13.13 84.56
N GLY A 322 -28.54 12.62 83.56
CA GLY A 322 -27.14 12.95 83.44
C GLY A 322 -26.22 11.72 83.37
N ALA A 323 -26.25 11.03 82.32
CA ALA A 323 -25.02 10.38 81.82
C ALA A 323 -24.56 11.16 80.59
N PRO A 324 -23.64 12.09 80.77
CA PRO A 324 -22.93 12.68 79.62
C PRO A 324 -21.83 11.71 79.26
N GLY A 325 -21.88 11.16 78.17
CA GLY A 325 -20.72 10.36 77.78
C GLY A 325 -20.92 9.48 76.59
N ALA A 326 -20.75 10.07 75.47
CA ALA A 326 -19.84 9.51 74.47
C ALA A 326 -19.89 10.39 73.20
N LEU A 327 -19.38 11.57 73.33
CA LEU A 327 -18.69 12.18 72.23
C LEU A 327 -17.28 11.57 72.22
N SER A 328 -17.03 10.74 71.32
CA SER A 328 -15.72 10.29 70.88
C SER A 328 -15.89 9.96 69.40
N SER A 329 -15.50 10.93 68.61
CA SER A 329 -14.16 11.18 68.12
C SER A 329 -13.78 10.18 67.03
N GLY A 330 -13.36 10.79 66.01
CA GLY A 330 -12.50 10.22 65.00
C GLY A 330 -13.14 10.28 63.63
N GLY A 331 -12.81 11.14 62.78
CA GLY A 331 -11.47 11.63 62.52
C GLY A 331 -10.90 10.89 61.36
N GLY A 332 -10.81 11.56 60.33
CA GLY A 332 -9.65 11.45 59.48
C GLY A 332 -9.67 10.48 58.35
N ARG A 333 -9.72 10.97 57.29
CA ARG A 333 -8.99 10.98 56.02
C ARG A 333 -9.78 10.54 54.82
#